data_eb2605bed1ac0b2f7aea09bb371d521a
#
_entry.id   eb2605bed1ac0b2f7aea09bb371d521a
#
_cell.length_a   1.000
_cell.length_b   1.000
_cell.length_c   1.000
_cell.angle_alpha   90.00
_cell.angle_beta   90.00
_cell.angle_gamma   90.00
#
_symmetry.space_group_name_H-M   'P 1'
#
loop_
_entity.id
_entity.type
_entity.pdbx_description
1 polymer ?
#
loop_
_entity_poly.entity_id
_entity_poly.type
_entity_poly.pdbx_seq_one_letter_code
_entity_poly.pdbx_strand_id
1 'polypeptide(L)'
;LYSGLVTELLRYPLKQVDVVVEDRYAFARLRSYLPAETREALQDTRLTVHFSDGRGFINQLQRHEAFDLVLVVSADPSSAHSNRYFTRDFYQAVSKRMAGNGVLCTTVSGAANYLGREVRSYSGSVYHTLSSVFPELAIAPGDRHVYCAAAIAGRVTEDPSILEKRYLAIPLDAHLFPSVSFFTLLLLARVTFVRQQLAAEVAEINTDSRPVSHYLNMVLWGKFSGSLVVEWLQTLNQLGSLPYLVPLAVFVVLLLLKSALEKTAPARLRRQVATLSLVVLGMIAMAMQLALLLSYQAQVGFVFSRIALLNGLFMTGLALGAGLLGQRLAGSRRPGLALALLLPLVAVILLAIPALLEWLGQLQQVPREAWYLALCLLAGLLTGTGFPLRSRKA
;
A
#
# COMPACT_ATOMS: atom_id res chain seq x y z
N LEU A 1 18.60 -2.55 -9.32
CA LEU A 1 19.90 -3.19 -9.15
C LEU A 1 20.11 -4.31 -10.19
N TYR A 2 19.16 -5.24 -10.29
CA TYR A 2 19.23 -6.39 -11.19
C TYR A 2 18.98 -6.06 -12.67
N SER A 3 18.52 -4.87 -12.99
CA SER A 3 18.23 -4.39 -14.35
C SER A 3 19.41 -3.70 -15.05
N GLY A 4 20.60 -3.65 -14.43
CA GLY A 4 21.73 -2.89 -14.94
C GLY A 4 21.67 -1.37 -14.72
N LEU A 5 20.58 -0.85 -14.12
CA LEU A 5 20.38 0.60 -13.91
C LEU A 5 21.53 1.24 -13.13
N VAL A 6 22.08 0.55 -12.11
CA VAL A 6 23.21 1.07 -11.31
C VAL A 6 24.47 1.22 -12.17
N THR A 7 24.74 0.25 -13.04
CA THR A 7 25.87 0.31 -13.98
C THR A 7 25.73 1.52 -14.89
N GLU A 8 24.52 1.77 -15.43
CA GLU A 8 24.27 2.93 -16.28
C GLU A 8 24.38 4.25 -15.51
N LEU A 9 23.87 4.32 -14.28
CA LEU A 9 23.97 5.53 -13.45
C LEU A 9 25.42 5.92 -13.15
N LEU A 10 26.28 4.94 -12.84
CA LEU A 10 27.69 5.19 -12.51
C LEU A 10 28.54 5.66 -13.68
N ARG A 11 28.05 5.58 -14.92
CA ARG A 11 28.68 6.20 -16.09
C ARG A 11 28.59 7.73 -16.08
N TYR A 12 27.59 8.26 -15.35
CA TYR A 12 27.42 9.71 -15.20
C TYR A 12 28.34 10.24 -14.08
N PRO A 13 28.72 11.52 -14.12
CA PRO A 13 29.60 12.15 -13.12
C PRO A 13 28.84 12.44 -11.82
N LEU A 14 28.30 11.39 -11.21
CA LEU A 14 27.60 11.43 -9.93
C LEU A 14 28.61 11.45 -8.78
N LYS A 15 28.30 12.21 -7.73
CA LYS A 15 29.10 12.25 -6.51
C LYS A 15 28.88 11.02 -5.62
N GLN A 16 27.61 10.64 -5.47
CA GLN A 16 27.18 9.55 -4.62
C GLN A 16 25.91 8.91 -5.18
N VAL A 17 25.79 7.61 -5.02
CA VAL A 17 24.61 6.82 -5.38
C VAL A 17 24.24 5.94 -4.18
N ASP A 18 23.09 6.18 -3.59
CA ASP A 18 22.54 5.37 -2.51
C ASP A 18 21.51 4.41 -3.10
N VAL A 19 21.74 3.12 -2.94
CA VAL A 19 20.81 2.07 -3.40
C VAL A 19 20.19 1.38 -2.19
N VAL A 20 18.87 1.42 -2.11
CA VAL A 20 18.13 0.76 -1.02
C VAL A 20 17.60 -0.58 -1.50
N VAL A 21 17.97 -1.63 -0.78
CA VAL A 21 17.59 -3.03 -1.05
C VAL A 21 16.90 -3.60 0.18
N GLU A 22 15.68 -4.07 0.02
CA GLU A 22 14.87 -4.56 1.15
C GLU A 22 15.36 -5.92 1.66
N ASP A 23 15.71 -6.83 0.76
CA ASP A 23 16.10 -8.20 1.11
C ASP A 23 17.61 -8.41 0.97
N ARG A 24 18.30 -8.37 2.11
CA ARG A 24 19.75 -8.64 2.23
C ARG A 24 20.12 -10.05 1.80
N TYR A 25 19.27 -11.03 2.09
CA TYR A 25 19.57 -12.44 1.80
C TYR A 25 19.38 -12.74 0.32
N ALA A 26 18.32 -12.22 -0.29
CA ALA A 26 18.11 -12.31 -1.73
C ALA A 26 19.26 -11.62 -2.48
N PHE A 27 19.66 -10.42 -2.04
CA PHE A 27 20.80 -9.72 -2.62
C PHE A 27 22.10 -10.55 -2.55
N ALA A 28 22.42 -11.10 -1.39
CA ALA A 28 23.64 -11.89 -1.21
C ALA A 28 23.66 -13.14 -2.11
N ARG A 29 22.50 -13.79 -2.32
CA ARG A 29 22.37 -14.95 -3.21
C ARG A 29 22.41 -14.59 -4.69
N LEU A 30 21.75 -13.52 -5.08
CA LEU A 30 21.64 -13.12 -6.49
C LEU A 30 22.91 -12.43 -7.00
N ARG A 31 23.73 -11.87 -6.12
CA ARG A 31 24.97 -11.16 -6.49
C ARG A 31 25.89 -11.98 -7.38
N SER A 32 26.02 -13.29 -7.16
CA SER A 32 26.88 -14.18 -7.95
C SER A 32 26.37 -14.40 -9.37
N TYR A 33 25.08 -14.19 -9.63
CA TYR A 33 24.44 -14.34 -10.95
C TYR A 33 24.38 -13.04 -11.75
N LEU A 34 24.79 -11.92 -11.17
CA LEU A 34 24.81 -10.64 -11.87
C LEU A 34 25.89 -10.65 -12.99
N PRO A 35 25.67 -9.90 -14.10
CA PRO A 35 26.70 -9.66 -15.09
C PRO A 35 27.98 -9.10 -14.48
N ALA A 36 29.12 -9.38 -15.10
CA ALA A 36 30.43 -8.93 -14.61
C ALA A 36 30.49 -7.42 -14.39
N GLU A 37 30.01 -6.64 -15.37
CA GLU A 37 29.93 -5.18 -15.29
C GLU A 37 29.11 -4.69 -14.08
N THR A 38 27.97 -5.33 -13.79
CA THR A 38 27.15 -4.98 -12.62
C THR A 38 27.86 -5.35 -11.32
N ARG A 39 28.60 -6.45 -11.28
CA ARG A 39 29.38 -6.83 -10.09
C ARG A 39 30.53 -5.85 -9.81
N GLU A 40 31.20 -5.36 -10.87
CA GLU A 40 32.20 -4.32 -10.78
C GLU A 40 31.60 -2.99 -10.32
N ALA A 41 30.46 -2.59 -10.90
CA ALA A 41 29.73 -1.41 -10.49
C ALA A 41 29.34 -1.41 -9.00
N LEU A 42 29.10 -2.59 -8.42
CA LEU A 42 28.84 -2.73 -6.98
C LEU A 42 30.06 -2.47 -6.09
N GLN A 43 31.27 -2.37 -6.67
CA GLN A 43 32.52 -2.06 -5.95
C GLN A 43 32.90 -0.58 -6.10
N ASP A 44 32.15 0.21 -6.88
CA ASP A 44 32.41 1.64 -7.06
C ASP A 44 32.32 2.38 -5.73
N THR A 45 33.29 3.22 -5.43
CA THR A 45 33.39 3.97 -4.17
C THR A 45 32.28 5.00 -3.99
N ARG A 46 31.64 5.41 -5.07
CA ARG A 46 30.49 6.33 -5.07
C ARG A 46 29.20 5.62 -4.67
N LEU A 47 29.14 4.28 -4.70
CA LEU A 47 27.95 3.49 -4.45
C LEU A 47 27.89 3.03 -2.99
N THR A 48 26.78 3.32 -2.34
CA THR A 48 26.44 2.77 -1.01
C THR A 48 25.17 1.95 -1.10
N VAL A 49 25.21 0.70 -0.64
CA VAL A 49 24.04 -0.19 -0.58
C VAL A 49 23.48 -0.23 0.83
N HIS A 50 22.26 0.24 1.00
CA HIS A 50 21.52 0.24 2.27
C HIS A 50 20.54 -0.94 2.30
N PHE A 51 20.62 -1.77 3.34
CA PHE A 51 19.68 -2.87 3.55
C PHE A 51 18.55 -2.40 4.47
N SER A 52 17.52 -1.84 3.88
CA SER A 52 16.38 -1.26 4.58
C SER A 52 15.14 -1.26 3.69
N ASP A 53 13.98 -1.06 4.31
CA ASP A 53 12.78 -0.64 3.61
C ASP A 53 12.96 0.77 3.04
N GLY A 54 12.57 0.98 1.77
CA GLY A 54 12.78 2.26 1.08
C GLY A 54 12.08 3.45 1.75
N ARG A 55 10.87 3.27 2.29
CA ARG A 55 10.18 4.34 3.05
C ARG A 55 10.84 4.57 4.40
N GLY A 56 11.25 3.48 5.05
CA GLY A 56 12.00 3.55 6.30
C GLY A 56 13.29 4.34 6.15
N PHE A 57 14.02 4.09 5.07
CA PHE A 57 15.23 4.82 4.72
C PHE A 57 14.97 6.32 4.56
N ILE A 58 14.01 6.71 3.71
CA ILE A 58 13.64 8.13 3.49
C ILE A 58 13.22 8.83 4.78
N ASN A 59 12.49 8.14 5.66
CA ASN A 59 12.01 8.72 6.92
C ASN A 59 13.11 8.89 7.98
N GLN A 60 14.18 8.06 7.92
CA GLN A 60 15.30 8.10 8.87
C GLN A 60 16.38 9.12 8.49
N LEU A 61 16.40 9.58 7.24
CA LEU A 61 17.36 10.57 6.77
C LEU A 61 17.29 11.86 7.61
N GLN A 62 18.45 12.47 7.83
CA GLN A 62 18.53 13.75 8.53
C GLN A 62 18.10 14.89 7.60
N ARG A 63 17.69 16.03 8.16
CA ARG A 63 17.14 17.16 7.38
C ARG A 63 18.11 17.76 6.36
N HIS A 64 19.42 17.62 6.58
CA HIS A 64 20.47 18.15 5.69
C HIS A 64 20.86 17.20 4.56
N GLU A 65 20.39 15.96 4.60
CA GLU A 65 20.61 14.98 3.52
C GLU A 65 19.53 15.19 2.47
N ALA A 66 19.93 15.70 1.32
CA ALA A 66 19.04 16.01 0.21
C ALA A 66 19.54 15.34 -1.08
N PHE A 67 18.62 14.76 -1.84
CA PHE A 67 18.89 14.09 -3.10
C PHE A 67 18.56 14.99 -4.30
N ASP A 68 19.47 15.05 -5.26
CA ASP A 68 19.22 15.69 -6.55
C ASP A 68 18.34 14.82 -7.46
N LEU A 69 18.41 13.49 -7.31
CA LEU A 69 17.62 12.53 -8.08
C LEU A 69 17.14 11.39 -7.18
N VAL A 70 15.85 11.11 -7.24
CA VAL A 70 15.24 9.93 -6.60
C VAL A 70 14.59 9.08 -7.69
N LEU A 71 15.08 7.84 -7.85
CA LEU A 71 14.50 6.86 -8.76
C LEU A 71 13.71 5.81 -7.98
N VAL A 72 12.40 5.79 -8.16
CA VAL A 72 11.52 4.79 -7.54
C VAL A 72 11.39 3.60 -8.50
N VAL A 73 12.24 2.59 -8.28
CA VAL A 73 12.26 1.35 -9.08
C VAL A 73 11.47 0.29 -8.33
N SER A 74 10.17 0.38 -8.40
CA SER A 74 9.23 -0.57 -7.78
C SER A 74 8.41 -1.28 -8.86
N ALA A 75 7.89 -2.46 -8.51
CA ALA A 75 6.81 -3.07 -9.28
C ALA A 75 5.58 -2.14 -9.27
N ASP A 76 4.68 -2.34 -10.21
CA ASP A 76 3.38 -1.67 -10.21
C ASP A 76 2.67 -1.84 -8.86
N PRO A 77 1.75 -0.95 -8.46
CA PRO A 77 1.00 -1.04 -7.20
C PRO A 77 0.02 -2.22 -7.19
N SER A 78 0.55 -3.43 -7.46
CA SER A 78 -0.19 -4.69 -7.52
C SER A 78 -0.41 -5.35 -6.16
N SER A 79 0.21 -4.82 -5.12
CA SER A 79 0.09 -5.26 -3.73
C SER A 79 0.11 -4.06 -2.78
N ALA A 80 -0.34 -4.25 -1.55
CA ALA A 80 -0.23 -3.21 -0.51
C ALA A 80 1.23 -2.76 -0.30
N HIS A 81 2.18 -3.70 -0.43
CA HIS A 81 3.61 -3.44 -0.31
C HIS A 81 4.15 -2.55 -1.44
N SER A 82 3.87 -2.85 -2.71
CA SER A 82 4.34 -2.02 -3.83
C SER A 82 3.57 -0.71 -3.93
N ASN A 83 2.26 -0.70 -3.64
CA ASN A 83 1.43 0.51 -3.69
C ASN A 83 1.94 1.65 -2.78
N ARG A 84 2.59 1.31 -1.67
CA ARG A 84 3.11 2.30 -0.71
C ARG A 84 4.16 3.26 -1.29
N TYR A 85 4.77 2.92 -2.42
CA TYR A 85 5.71 3.76 -3.17
C TYR A 85 5.04 4.68 -4.20
N PHE A 86 3.71 4.60 -4.31
CA PHE A 86 2.90 5.40 -5.24
C PHE A 86 1.85 6.27 -4.53
N THR A 87 1.97 6.44 -3.20
CA THR A 87 1.03 7.23 -2.41
C THR A 87 1.48 8.68 -2.27
N ARG A 88 0.52 9.59 -2.10
CA ARG A 88 0.79 10.99 -1.79
C ARG A 88 1.67 11.14 -0.56
N ASP A 89 1.44 10.32 0.47
CA ASP A 89 2.19 10.34 1.72
C ASP A 89 3.67 10.03 1.49
N PHE A 90 3.97 9.05 0.62
CA PHE A 90 5.34 8.72 0.23
C PHE A 90 5.97 9.86 -0.57
N TYR A 91 5.28 10.39 -1.58
CA TYR A 91 5.81 11.48 -2.40
C TYR A 91 6.07 12.76 -1.59
N GLN A 92 5.23 13.06 -0.61
CA GLN A 92 5.48 14.16 0.35
C GLN A 92 6.70 13.89 1.24
N ALA A 93 6.91 12.64 1.67
CA ALA A 93 8.11 12.27 2.45
C ALA A 93 9.38 12.44 1.61
N VAL A 94 9.36 11.98 0.34
CA VAL A 94 10.48 12.13 -0.60
C VAL A 94 10.73 13.61 -0.91
N SER A 95 9.70 14.39 -1.22
CA SER A 95 9.82 15.80 -1.56
C SER A 95 10.54 16.62 -0.47
N LYS A 96 10.35 16.26 0.81
CA LYS A 96 11.05 16.87 1.95
C LYS A 96 12.53 16.50 2.05
N ARG A 97 12.96 15.49 1.32
CA ARG A 97 14.36 14.97 1.26
C ARG A 97 15.03 15.22 -0.08
N MET A 98 14.35 15.91 -0.99
CA MET A 98 14.93 16.33 -2.24
C MET A 98 15.57 17.70 -2.10
N ALA A 99 16.66 17.91 -2.83
CA ALA A 99 17.19 19.25 -3.05
C ALA A 99 16.13 20.14 -3.72
N GLY A 100 16.21 21.46 -3.56
CA GLY A 100 15.23 22.37 -4.14
C GLY A 100 15.06 22.21 -5.66
N ASN A 101 16.13 21.77 -6.34
CA ASN A 101 16.15 21.48 -7.77
C ASN A 101 16.09 19.98 -8.09
N GLY A 102 15.77 19.14 -7.12
CA GLY A 102 15.73 17.69 -7.27
C GLY A 102 14.59 17.20 -8.16
N VAL A 103 14.78 16.00 -8.71
CA VAL A 103 13.82 15.31 -9.58
C VAL A 103 13.50 13.94 -9.00
N LEU A 104 12.21 13.59 -8.96
CA LEU A 104 11.75 12.22 -8.68
C LEU A 104 11.28 11.60 -9.98
N CYS A 105 11.75 10.37 -10.29
CA CYS A 105 11.21 9.60 -11.41
C CYS A 105 10.69 8.24 -10.93
N THR A 106 9.55 7.83 -11.51
CA THR A 106 8.93 6.51 -11.29
C THR A 106 8.30 5.99 -12.55
N THR A 107 8.00 4.70 -12.59
CA THR A 107 7.38 4.06 -13.77
C THR A 107 6.20 3.21 -13.35
N VAL A 108 5.17 3.20 -14.20
CA VAL A 108 4.02 2.27 -14.07
C VAL A 108 3.64 1.72 -15.44
N SER A 109 2.97 0.58 -15.47
CA SER A 109 2.41 0.02 -16.70
C SER A 109 1.48 1.04 -17.35
N GLY A 110 1.61 1.17 -18.67
CA GLY A 110 0.90 2.14 -19.48
C GLY A 110 0.62 1.62 -20.87
N ALA A 111 0.32 2.54 -21.78
CA ALA A 111 0.22 2.26 -23.21
C ALA A 111 0.60 3.50 -24.02
N ALA A 112 1.36 3.29 -25.09
CA ALA A 112 1.92 4.39 -25.87
C ALA A 112 0.92 5.07 -26.79
N ASN A 113 0.00 4.31 -27.41
CA ASN A 113 -0.83 4.77 -28.51
C ASN A 113 -2.34 4.69 -28.25
N TYR A 114 -2.77 3.87 -27.31
CA TYR A 114 -4.17 3.71 -26.93
C TYR A 114 -4.30 3.47 -25.42
N LEU A 115 -5.03 4.35 -24.78
CA LEU A 115 -5.34 4.25 -23.36
C LEU A 115 -6.77 3.72 -23.20
N GLY A 116 -6.92 2.41 -23.03
CA GLY A 116 -8.19 1.82 -22.59
C GLY A 116 -8.61 2.41 -21.24
N ARG A 117 -9.91 2.29 -20.92
CA ARG A 117 -10.50 2.88 -19.71
C ARG A 117 -9.72 2.51 -18.45
N GLU A 118 -9.40 1.24 -18.28
CA GLU A 118 -8.74 0.71 -17.09
C GLU A 118 -7.29 1.21 -16.96
N VAL A 119 -6.54 1.23 -18.07
CA VAL A 119 -5.16 1.76 -18.10
C VAL A 119 -5.18 3.26 -17.81
N ARG A 120 -6.15 4.00 -18.36
CA ARG A 120 -6.29 5.43 -18.15
C ARG A 120 -6.61 5.75 -16.67
N SER A 121 -7.59 5.07 -16.08
CA SER A 121 -7.94 5.28 -14.67
C SER A 121 -6.77 4.91 -13.74
N TYR A 122 -6.08 3.82 -14.00
CA TYR A 122 -4.93 3.38 -13.23
C TYR A 122 -3.75 4.36 -13.34
N SER A 123 -3.29 4.66 -14.55
CA SER A 123 -2.18 5.61 -14.80
C SER A 123 -2.57 7.03 -14.39
N GLY A 124 -3.84 7.41 -14.56
CA GLY A 124 -4.40 8.69 -14.12
C GLY A 124 -4.35 8.86 -12.61
N SER A 125 -4.63 7.82 -11.84
CA SER A 125 -4.49 7.86 -10.37
C SER A 125 -3.05 8.18 -9.95
N VAL A 126 -2.05 7.57 -10.59
CA VAL A 126 -0.64 7.86 -10.31
C VAL A 126 -0.25 9.28 -10.76
N TYR A 127 -0.71 9.70 -11.95
CA TYR A 127 -0.51 11.05 -12.47
C TYR A 127 -1.03 12.11 -11.50
N HIS A 128 -2.29 12.01 -11.09
CA HIS A 128 -2.91 12.96 -10.17
C HIS A 128 -2.29 12.92 -8.78
N THR A 129 -1.86 11.75 -8.32
CA THR A 129 -1.16 11.63 -7.03
C THR A 129 0.18 12.35 -7.06
N LEU A 130 0.97 12.20 -8.13
CA LEU A 130 2.22 12.96 -8.32
C LEU A 130 1.95 14.46 -8.43
N SER A 131 0.99 14.87 -9.27
CA SER A 131 0.62 16.29 -9.46
C SER A 131 0.09 16.96 -8.19
N SER A 132 -0.44 16.19 -7.23
CA SER A 132 -0.87 16.72 -5.93
C SER A 132 0.30 17.14 -5.02
N VAL A 133 1.52 16.71 -5.33
CA VAL A 133 2.73 17.00 -4.54
C VAL A 133 3.73 17.84 -5.31
N PHE A 134 3.88 17.57 -6.61
CA PHE A 134 4.85 18.23 -7.47
C PHE A 134 4.15 19.09 -8.52
N PRO A 135 4.47 20.38 -8.61
CA PRO A 135 3.86 21.26 -9.60
C PRO A 135 4.32 21.00 -11.03
N GLU A 136 5.51 20.43 -11.21
CA GLU A 136 6.07 20.10 -12.51
C GLU A 136 6.11 18.60 -12.73
N LEU A 137 5.53 18.14 -13.83
CA LEU A 137 5.49 16.73 -14.19
C LEU A 137 5.71 16.55 -15.69
N ALA A 138 6.67 15.70 -16.05
CA ALA A 138 6.92 15.27 -17.42
C ALA A 138 6.58 13.78 -17.55
N ILE A 139 6.03 13.39 -18.71
CA ILE A 139 5.61 12.02 -19.00
C ILE A 139 6.30 11.54 -20.27
N ALA A 140 6.97 10.39 -20.21
CA ALA A 140 7.39 9.66 -21.40
C ALA A 140 6.44 8.46 -21.59
N PRO A 141 5.56 8.50 -22.60
CA PRO A 141 4.63 7.45 -22.88
C PRO A 141 5.31 6.20 -23.45
N GLY A 142 4.88 5.03 -23.02
CA GLY A 142 5.37 3.74 -23.47
C GLY A 142 4.52 2.61 -22.89
N ASP A 143 4.91 1.35 -23.11
CA ASP A 143 4.30 0.20 -22.41
C ASP A 143 4.46 0.33 -20.90
N ARG A 144 5.45 1.09 -20.48
CA ARG A 144 5.57 1.69 -19.16
C ARG A 144 5.63 3.21 -19.32
N HIS A 145 4.74 3.93 -18.66
CA HIS A 145 4.84 5.36 -18.55
C HIS A 145 5.95 5.70 -17.57
N VAL A 146 6.87 6.58 -17.97
CA VAL A 146 7.87 7.18 -17.07
C VAL A 146 7.35 8.53 -16.65
N TYR A 147 7.21 8.76 -15.36
CA TYR A 147 6.86 10.05 -14.76
C TYR A 147 8.10 10.63 -14.10
N CYS A 148 8.47 11.84 -14.47
CA CYS A 148 9.49 12.61 -13.78
C CYS A 148 8.87 13.89 -13.23
N ALA A 149 9.01 14.13 -11.93
CA ALA A 149 8.37 15.20 -11.18
C ALA A 149 9.40 16.09 -10.48
N ALA A 150 9.14 17.39 -10.41
CA ALA A 150 10.00 18.35 -9.74
C ALA A 150 9.20 19.46 -9.03
N ALA A 151 9.83 20.08 -8.03
CA ALA A 151 9.23 21.20 -7.29
C ALA A 151 9.38 22.55 -8.02
N ILE A 152 10.37 22.67 -8.90
CA ILE A 152 10.72 23.91 -9.61
C ILE A 152 10.48 23.75 -11.10
N ALA A 153 9.86 24.78 -11.70
CA ALA A 153 9.57 24.87 -13.12
C ALA A 153 10.84 24.75 -14.00
N GLY A 154 10.68 24.06 -15.15
CA GLY A 154 11.72 23.88 -16.14
C GLY A 154 12.80 22.83 -15.79
N ARG A 155 12.67 22.13 -14.67
CA ARG A 155 13.59 21.02 -14.31
C ARG A 155 13.30 19.79 -15.13
N VAL A 156 12.05 19.41 -15.27
CA VAL A 156 11.59 18.32 -16.13
C VAL A 156 11.00 18.89 -17.42
N THR A 157 11.14 18.18 -18.52
CA THR A 157 10.61 18.59 -19.82
C THR A 157 10.26 17.39 -20.67
N GLU A 158 9.32 17.57 -21.58
CA GLU A 158 8.93 16.61 -22.62
C GLU A 158 9.43 17.04 -24.00
N ASP A 159 10.15 18.15 -24.08
CA ASP A 159 10.75 18.62 -25.32
C ASP A 159 12.03 17.82 -25.62
N PRO A 160 12.03 17.00 -26.70
CA PRO A 160 13.18 16.17 -27.04
C PRO A 160 14.41 16.99 -27.39
N SER A 161 14.26 18.18 -27.95
CA SER A 161 15.40 19.06 -28.31
C SER A 161 16.12 19.58 -27.08
N ILE A 162 15.38 19.93 -26.04
CA ILE A 162 15.95 20.35 -24.77
C ILE A 162 16.67 19.18 -24.09
N LEU A 163 16.07 17.98 -24.11
CA LEU A 163 16.68 16.77 -23.53
C LEU A 163 17.94 16.37 -24.29
N GLU A 164 17.91 16.36 -25.61
CA GLU A 164 19.08 16.11 -26.45
C GLU A 164 20.23 17.06 -26.11
N LYS A 165 19.94 18.38 -26.10
CA LYS A 165 20.93 19.40 -25.74
C LYS A 165 21.52 19.18 -24.35
N ARG A 166 20.70 18.89 -23.36
CA ARG A 166 21.13 18.61 -21.98
C ARG A 166 22.00 17.34 -21.93
N TYR A 167 21.58 16.28 -22.64
CA TYR A 167 22.29 15.00 -22.68
C TYR A 167 23.67 15.14 -23.32
N LEU A 168 23.77 15.81 -24.46
CA LEU A 168 25.04 16.04 -25.18
C LEU A 168 26.00 16.97 -24.40
N ALA A 169 25.47 17.81 -23.51
CA ALA A 169 26.29 18.66 -22.63
C ALA A 169 26.93 17.92 -21.45
N ILE A 170 26.52 16.67 -21.17
CA ILE A 170 27.11 15.86 -20.09
C ILE A 170 28.46 15.29 -20.59
N PRO A 171 29.56 15.49 -19.84
CA PRO A 171 30.87 14.97 -20.22
C PRO A 171 30.91 13.45 -19.96
N LEU A 172 30.56 12.66 -20.97
CA LEU A 172 30.62 11.20 -20.94
C LEU A 172 31.68 10.71 -21.94
N ASP A 173 32.40 9.65 -21.58
CA ASP A 173 33.38 9.02 -22.47
C ASP A 173 32.73 8.43 -23.72
N ALA A 174 31.52 7.94 -23.57
CA ALA A 174 30.69 7.45 -24.67
C ALA A 174 29.20 7.65 -24.39
N HIS A 175 28.47 8.23 -25.30
CA HIS A 175 27.01 8.34 -25.28
C HIS A 175 26.42 7.05 -25.85
N LEU A 176 26.08 6.08 -24.99
CA LEU A 176 25.49 4.80 -25.40
C LEU A 176 24.06 4.92 -25.86
N PHE A 177 23.31 5.88 -25.33
CA PHE A 177 21.96 6.18 -25.76
C PHE A 177 22.03 7.17 -26.92
N PRO A 178 21.53 6.78 -28.13
CA PRO A 178 21.49 7.71 -29.25
C PRO A 178 20.61 8.90 -28.94
N SER A 179 21.14 10.12 -28.95
CA SER A 179 20.41 11.33 -28.57
C SER A 179 19.14 11.55 -29.41
N VAL A 180 19.15 11.13 -30.68
CA VAL A 180 17.99 11.16 -31.58
C VAL A 180 16.80 10.32 -31.04
N SER A 181 17.04 9.35 -30.16
CA SER A 181 15.98 8.52 -29.59
C SER A 181 15.02 9.32 -28.71
N PHE A 182 15.42 10.49 -28.19
CA PHE A 182 14.48 11.37 -27.49
C PHE A 182 13.29 11.79 -28.37
N PHE A 183 13.52 12.04 -29.67
CA PHE A 183 12.45 12.40 -30.62
C PHE A 183 11.47 11.25 -30.89
N THR A 184 11.96 10.00 -30.82
CA THR A 184 11.11 8.81 -30.98
C THR A 184 10.33 8.49 -29.70
N LEU A 185 10.97 8.59 -28.55
CA LEU A 185 10.34 8.32 -27.26
C LEU A 185 9.31 9.40 -26.88
N LEU A 186 9.64 10.65 -27.16
CA LEU A 186 8.82 11.82 -26.80
C LEU A 186 8.14 12.43 -28.03
N LEU A 187 7.57 11.60 -28.89
CA LEU A 187 6.81 12.07 -30.05
C LEU A 187 5.67 12.97 -29.56
N LEU A 188 5.68 14.24 -29.97
CA LEU A 188 4.79 15.29 -29.47
C LEU A 188 3.32 14.90 -29.49
N ALA A 189 2.85 14.30 -30.58
CA ALA A 189 1.46 13.86 -30.69
C ALA A 189 1.09 12.80 -29.64
N ARG A 190 2.01 11.88 -29.34
CA ARG A 190 1.81 10.82 -28.33
C ARG A 190 1.83 11.40 -26.92
N VAL A 191 2.80 12.25 -26.60
CA VAL A 191 2.92 12.90 -25.30
C VAL A 191 1.68 13.76 -25.02
N THR A 192 1.27 14.59 -25.99
CA THR A 192 0.09 15.44 -25.86
C THR A 192 -1.19 14.61 -25.66
N PHE A 193 -1.37 13.53 -26.45
CA PHE A 193 -2.51 12.63 -26.31
C PHE A 193 -2.57 12.01 -24.93
N VAL A 194 -1.48 11.37 -24.46
CA VAL A 194 -1.44 10.70 -23.17
C VAL A 194 -1.66 11.70 -22.04
N ARG A 195 -0.98 12.84 -22.06
CA ARG A 195 -1.16 13.90 -21.05
C ARG A 195 -2.62 14.38 -20.97
N GLN A 196 -3.25 14.64 -22.10
CA GLN A 196 -4.66 15.08 -22.14
C GLN A 196 -5.59 14.02 -21.57
N GLN A 197 -5.39 12.74 -21.95
CA GLN A 197 -6.20 11.64 -21.43
C GLN A 197 -6.05 11.46 -19.91
N LEU A 198 -4.83 11.56 -19.39
CA LEU A 198 -4.57 11.41 -17.95
C LEU A 198 -5.07 12.61 -17.16
N ALA A 199 -4.88 13.82 -17.67
CA ALA A 199 -5.33 15.06 -17.02
C ALA A 199 -6.87 15.17 -16.98
N ALA A 200 -7.56 14.67 -18.02
CA ALA A 200 -9.01 14.67 -18.09
C ALA A 200 -9.66 13.55 -17.25
N GLU A 201 -8.89 12.55 -16.82
CA GLU A 201 -9.42 11.46 -15.99
C GLU A 201 -9.77 11.97 -14.60
N VAL A 202 -10.99 11.69 -14.15
CA VAL A 202 -11.40 11.95 -12.77
C VAL A 202 -10.88 10.83 -11.88
N ALA A 203 -9.64 10.94 -11.45
CA ALA A 203 -9.00 9.93 -10.63
C ALA A 203 -8.81 10.39 -9.19
N GLU A 204 -9.07 9.48 -8.26
CA GLU A 204 -8.84 9.73 -6.84
C GLU A 204 -7.35 9.67 -6.52
N ILE A 205 -6.93 10.49 -5.55
CA ILE A 205 -5.56 10.52 -5.04
C ILE A 205 -5.27 9.24 -4.25
N ASN A 206 -4.19 8.56 -4.61
CA ASN A 206 -3.72 7.38 -3.91
C ASN A 206 -3.03 7.77 -2.60
N THR A 207 -3.55 7.30 -1.47
CA THR A 207 -3.00 7.55 -0.13
C THR A 207 -2.74 6.25 0.61
N ASP A 208 -2.02 6.31 1.73
CA ASP A 208 -1.76 5.13 2.57
C ASP A 208 -3.05 4.56 3.18
N SER A 209 -4.01 5.43 3.50
CA SER A 209 -5.33 5.03 4.04
C SER A 209 -6.32 4.61 2.96
N ARG A 210 -6.13 5.08 1.73
CA ARG A 210 -6.99 4.79 0.58
C ARG A 210 -6.17 4.38 -0.64
N PRO A 211 -5.80 3.10 -0.76
CA PRO A 211 -4.89 2.59 -1.78
C PRO A 211 -5.58 2.41 -3.15
N VAL A 212 -5.99 3.51 -3.75
CA VAL A 212 -6.79 3.54 -4.99
C VAL A 212 -6.03 2.95 -6.18
N SER A 213 -4.74 3.27 -6.32
CA SER A 213 -3.93 2.74 -7.44
C SER A 213 -3.79 1.22 -7.37
N HIS A 214 -3.73 0.64 -6.15
CA HIS A 214 -3.74 -0.81 -5.96
C HIS A 214 -5.06 -1.44 -6.42
N TYR A 215 -6.20 -0.85 -6.02
CA TYR A 215 -7.51 -1.30 -6.45
C TYR A 215 -7.66 -1.23 -7.99
N LEU A 216 -7.27 -0.11 -8.61
CA LEU A 216 -7.34 0.07 -10.06
C LEU A 216 -6.41 -0.90 -10.81
N ASN A 217 -5.24 -1.21 -10.24
CA ASN A 217 -4.34 -2.23 -10.78
C ASN A 217 -4.97 -3.64 -10.73
N MET A 218 -5.64 -4.00 -9.62
CA MET A 218 -6.38 -5.27 -9.54
C MET A 218 -7.51 -5.34 -10.58
N VAL A 219 -8.25 -4.25 -10.79
CA VAL A 219 -9.30 -4.18 -11.82
C VAL A 219 -8.70 -4.35 -13.21
N LEU A 220 -7.59 -3.67 -13.51
CA LEU A 220 -6.89 -3.74 -14.79
C LEU A 220 -6.49 -5.20 -15.11
N TRP A 221 -5.73 -5.83 -14.23
CA TRP A 221 -5.24 -7.19 -14.45
C TRP A 221 -6.35 -8.24 -14.38
N GLY A 222 -7.35 -8.04 -13.54
CA GLY A 222 -8.52 -8.90 -13.48
C GLY A 222 -9.33 -8.90 -14.76
N LYS A 223 -9.46 -7.75 -15.44
CA LYS A 223 -10.09 -7.68 -16.77
C LYS A 223 -9.27 -8.37 -17.87
N PHE A 224 -7.96 -8.18 -17.85
CA PHE A 224 -7.08 -8.90 -18.79
C PHE A 224 -7.14 -10.41 -18.62
N SER A 225 -7.34 -10.90 -17.40
CA SER A 225 -7.47 -12.35 -17.12
C SER A 225 -8.91 -12.88 -17.29
N GLY A 226 -9.89 -12.05 -17.64
CA GLY A 226 -11.29 -12.44 -17.77
C GLY A 226 -11.94 -12.87 -16.45
N SER A 227 -11.45 -12.36 -15.31
CA SER A 227 -11.91 -12.77 -13.99
C SER A 227 -13.28 -12.15 -13.64
N LEU A 228 -14.25 -12.99 -13.28
CA LEU A 228 -15.56 -12.57 -12.75
C LEU A 228 -15.45 -11.79 -11.41
N VAL A 229 -14.34 -11.92 -10.71
CA VAL A 229 -14.09 -11.22 -9.44
C VAL A 229 -14.05 -9.70 -9.64
N VAL A 230 -13.71 -9.22 -10.82
CA VAL A 230 -13.63 -7.77 -11.12
C VAL A 230 -15.00 -7.10 -11.01
N GLU A 231 -16.05 -7.73 -11.53
CA GLU A 231 -17.42 -7.18 -11.45
C GLU A 231 -17.88 -7.05 -10.00
N TRP A 232 -17.58 -8.05 -9.19
CA TRP A 232 -17.82 -8.01 -7.75
C TRP A 232 -17.04 -6.90 -7.05
N LEU A 233 -15.75 -6.73 -7.36
CA LEU A 233 -14.92 -5.67 -6.80
C LEU A 233 -15.44 -4.28 -7.18
N GLN A 234 -15.85 -4.09 -8.43
CA GLN A 234 -16.42 -2.81 -8.89
C GLN A 234 -17.76 -2.52 -8.20
N THR A 235 -18.63 -3.53 -8.08
CA THR A 235 -19.92 -3.39 -7.36
C THR A 235 -19.71 -3.06 -5.89
N LEU A 236 -18.80 -3.75 -5.21
CA LEU A 236 -18.43 -3.48 -3.81
C LEU A 236 -17.89 -2.06 -3.63
N ASN A 237 -17.05 -1.60 -4.56
CA ASN A 237 -16.51 -0.24 -4.49
C ASN A 237 -17.59 0.83 -4.69
N GLN A 238 -18.60 0.58 -5.54
CA GLN A 238 -19.73 1.49 -5.73
C GLN A 238 -20.61 1.59 -4.48
N LEU A 239 -20.72 0.52 -3.70
CA LEU A 239 -21.47 0.50 -2.44
C LEU A 239 -20.78 1.25 -1.29
N GLY A 240 -19.53 1.68 -1.48
CA GLY A 240 -18.76 2.46 -0.51
C GLY A 240 -18.56 1.73 0.83
N SER A 241 -19.08 2.32 1.93
CA SER A 241 -18.95 1.74 3.27
C SER A 241 -20.01 0.67 3.61
N LEU A 242 -21.08 0.54 2.83
CA LEU A 242 -22.17 -0.41 3.10
C LEU A 242 -21.70 -1.87 3.27
N PRO A 243 -20.79 -2.42 2.44
CA PRO A 243 -20.32 -3.80 2.60
C PRO A 243 -19.68 -4.08 3.96
N TYR A 244 -19.09 -3.07 4.61
CA TYR A 244 -18.49 -3.21 5.94
C TYR A 244 -19.55 -3.22 7.05
N LEU A 245 -20.67 -2.54 6.83
CA LEU A 245 -21.78 -2.46 7.80
C LEU A 245 -22.69 -3.69 7.76
N VAL A 246 -22.79 -4.37 6.62
CA VAL A 246 -23.67 -5.54 6.46
C VAL A 246 -23.35 -6.68 7.44
N PRO A 247 -22.10 -7.17 7.57
CA PRO A 247 -21.78 -8.21 8.54
C PRO A 247 -22.10 -7.79 9.98
N LEU A 248 -21.86 -6.51 10.30
CA LEU A 248 -22.17 -5.96 11.62
C LEU A 248 -23.67 -5.93 11.87
N ALA A 249 -24.46 -5.45 10.90
CA ALA A 249 -25.93 -5.42 11.00
C ALA A 249 -26.49 -6.84 11.14
N VAL A 250 -26.05 -7.78 10.31
CA VAL A 250 -26.43 -9.20 10.40
C VAL A 250 -26.10 -9.76 11.78
N PHE A 251 -24.93 -9.44 12.31
CA PHE A 251 -24.52 -9.88 13.63
C PHE A 251 -25.44 -9.34 14.73
N VAL A 252 -25.77 -8.05 14.70
CA VAL A 252 -26.71 -7.43 15.65
C VAL A 252 -28.09 -8.06 15.55
N VAL A 253 -28.61 -8.26 14.33
CA VAL A 253 -29.91 -8.91 14.10
C VAL A 253 -29.93 -10.34 14.67
N LEU A 254 -28.88 -11.13 14.44
CA LEU A 254 -28.78 -12.48 14.99
C LEU A 254 -28.75 -12.49 16.51
N LEU A 255 -28.20 -11.47 17.15
CA LEU A 255 -28.19 -11.37 18.61
C LEU A 255 -29.54 -10.96 19.17
N LEU A 256 -30.23 -10.00 18.54
CA LEU A 256 -31.58 -9.63 18.90
C LEU A 256 -32.52 -10.84 18.73
N LEU A 257 -32.37 -11.56 17.62
CA LEU A 257 -33.14 -12.78 17.35
C LEU A 257 -32.87 -13.85 18.42
N LYS A 258 -31.58 -14.07 18.79
CA LYS A 258 -31.24 -14.99 19.88
C LYS A 258 -31.91 -14.58 21.19
N SER A 259 -31.84 -13.30 21.56
CA SER A 259 -32.48 -12.81 22.79
C SER A 259 -34.00 -13.01 22.79
N ALA A 260 -34.64 -12.72 21.67
CA ALA A 260 -36.11 -12.89 21.51
C ALA A 260 -36.52 -14.38 21.58
N LEU A 261 -35.74 -15.26 20.97
CA LEU A 261 -35.99 -16.70 20.92
C LEU A 261 -35.60 -17.47 22.19
N GLU A 262 -34.93 -16.83 23.15
CA GLU A 262 -34.38 -17.50 24.34
C GLU A 262 -35.47 -18.16 25.20
N LYS A 263 -36.69 -17.59 25.22
CA LYS A 263 -37.84 -18.05 26.03
C LYS A 263 -38.88 -18.86 25.24
N THR A 264 -38.95 -18.68 23.92
CA THR A 264 -40.09 -19.14 23.10
C THR A 264 -39.73 -20.19 22.07
N ALA A 265 -38.44 -20.32 21.67
CA ALA A 265 -38.05 -21.16 20.57
C ALA A 265 -37.54 -22.53 21.00
N PRO A 266 -37.67 -23.56 20.14
CA PRO A 266 -37.11 -24.89 20.38
C PRO A 266 -35.56 -24.82 20.42
N ALA A 267 -34.94 -25.71 21.21
CA ALA A 267 -33.49 -25.77 21.43
C ALA A 267 -32.68 -25.82 20.12
N ARG A 268 -33.21 -26.53 19.11
CA ARG A 268 -32.55 -26.63 17.78
C ARG A 268 -32.38 -25.27 17.12
N LEU A 269 -33.41 -24.41 17.10
CA LEU A 269 -33.38 -23.06 16.48
C LEU A 269 -32.44 -22.15 17.26
N ARG A 270 -32.48 -22.16 18.59
CA ARG A 270 -31.56 -21.39 19.43
C ARG A 270 -30.09 -21.75 19.17
N ARG A 271 -29.80 -23.03 19.00
CA ARG A 271 -28.45 -23.52 18.68
C ARG A 271 -28.00 -23.06 17.30
N GLN A 272 -28.87 -23.14 16.29
CA GLN A 272 -28.58 -22.65 14.94
C GLN A 272 -28.25 -21.15 14.91
N VAL A 273 -29.05 -20.32 15.56
CA VAL A 273 -28.81 -18.87 15.66
C VAL A 273 -27.51 -18.57 16.40
N ALA A 274 -27.22 -19.31 17.48
CA ALA A 274 -25.95 -19.16 18.20
C ALA A 274 -24.74 -19.55 17.33
N THR A 275 -24.81 -20.65 16.59
CA THR A 275 -23.74 -21.08 15.67
C THR A 275 -23.51 -20.05 14.56
N LEU A 276 -24.59 -19.58 13.92
CA LEU A 276 -24.51 -18.59 12.87
C LEU A 276 -23.89 -17.26 13.38
N SER A 277 -24.26 -16.85 14.60
CA SER A 277 -23.64 -15.66 15.21
C SER A 277 -22.14 -15.84 15.47
N LEU A 278 -21.65 -17.05 15.79
CA LEU A 278 -20.23 -17.32 15.95
C LEU A 278 -19.50 -17.26 14.61
N VAL A 279 -20.11 -17.79 13.55
CA VAL A 279 -19.55 -17.70 12.19
C VAL A 279 -19.38 -16.24 11.77
N VAL A 280 -20.44 -15.43 11.93
CA VAL A 280 -20.40 -14.00 11.57
C VAL A 280 -19.36 -13.24 12.42
N LEU A 281 -19.25 -13.52 13.73
CA LEU A 281 -18.20 -12.94 14.57
C LEU A 281 -16.80 -13.31 14.09
N GLY A 282 -16.59 -14.57 13.69
CA GLY A 282 -15.33 -15.02 13.11
C GLY A 282 -14.98 -14.29 11.81
N MET A 283 -15.96 -14.10 10.92
CA MET A 283 -15.78 -13.34 9.69
C MET A 283 -15.39 -11.87 9.97
N ILE A 284 -16.06 -11.22 10.91
CA ILE A 284 -15.74 -9.84 11.34
C ILE A 284 -14.30 -9.77 11.89
N ALA A 285 -13.93 -10.73 12.72
CA ALA A 285 -12.58 -10.80 13.29
C ALA A 285 -11.49 -10.96 12.23
N MET A 286 -11.72 -11.86 11.27
CA MET A 286 -10.80 -12.05 10.14
C MET A 286 -10.68 -10.80 9.28
N ALA A 287 -11.81 -10.14 8.97
CA ALA A 287 -11.79 -8.90 8.20
C ALA A 287 -11.00 -7.80 8.93
N MET A 288 -11.19 -7.65 10.24
CA MET A 288 -10.45 -6.70 11.07
C MET A 288 -8.95 -7.03 11.11
N GLN A 289 -8.58 -8.29 11.28
CA GLN A 289 -7.19 -8.75 11.26
C GLN A 289 -6.52 -8.46 9.92
N LEU A 290 -7.21 -8.75 8.80
CA LEU A 290 -6.70 -8.46 7.46
C LEU A 290 -6.53 -6.95 7.23
N ALA A 291 -7.49 -6.12 7.68
CA ALA A 291 -7.40 -4.68 7.56
C ALA A 291 -6.19 -4.12 8.33
N LEU A 292 -5.96 -4.56 9.56
CA LEU A 292 -4.80 -4.17 10.36
C LEU A 292 -3.48 -4.63 9.71
N LEU A 293 -3.44 -5.86 9.18
CA LEU A 293 -2.27 -6.42 8.53
C LEU A 293 -1.92 -5.65 7.25
N LEU A 294 -2.90 -5.39 6.38
CA LEU A 294 -2.70 -4.64 5.14
C LEU A 294 -2.27 -3.20 5.41
N SER A 295 -2.88 -2.56 6.41
CA SER A 295 -2.50 -1.20 6.82
C SER A 295 -1.10 -1.15 7.41
N TYR A 296 -0.71 -2.15 8.20
CA TYR A 296 0.66 -2.28 8.70
C TYR A 296 1.66 -2.40 7.54
N GLN A 297 1.37 -3.26 6.56
CA GLN A 297 2.21 -3.42 5.37
C GLN A 297 2.34 -2.12 4.57
N ALA A 298 1.25 -1.36 4.44
CA ALA A 298 1.25 -0.09 3.73
C ALA A 298 2.08 0.99 4.44
N GLN A 299 1.96 1.10 5.76
CA GLN A 299 2.55 2.21 6.52
C GLN A 299 3.92 1.92 7.12
N VAL A 300 4.19 0.69 7.53
CA VAL A 300 5.43 0.30 8.23
C VAL A 300 6.36 -0.49 7.33
N GLY A 301 5.84 -1.40 6.52
CA GLY A 301 6.62 -2.20 5.59
C GLY A 301 6.37 -3.71 5.70
N PHE A 302 7.04 -4.45 4.82
CA PHE A 302 6.91 -5.89 4.72
C PHE A 302 8.13 -6.59 5.34
N VAL A 303 8.00 -6.99 6.61
CA VAL A 303 8.99 -7.85 7.25
C VAL A 303 8.28 -9.11 7.74
N PHE A 304 8.59 -10.26 7.18
CA PHE A 304 7.94 -11.55 7.50
C PHE A 304 7.83 -11.81 9.01
N SER A 305 8.89 -11.54 9.76
CA SER A 305 8.91 -11.71 11.21
C SER A 305 7.90 -10.82 11.93
N ARG A 306 7.68 -9.59 11.45
CA ARG A 306 6.71 -8.65 12.02
C ARG A 306 5.27 -9.07 11.72
N ILE A 307 5.01 -9.56 10.52
CA ILE A 307 3.70 -10.12 10.15
C ILE A 307 3.37 -11.35 11.01
N ALA A 308 4.34 -12.23 11.20
CA ALA A 308 4.18 -13.39 12.07
C ALA A 308 3.89 -12.97 13.51
N LEU A 309 4.57 -11.93 14.02
CA LEU A 309 4.33 -11.37 15.35
C LEU A 309 2.90 -10.79 15.48
N LEU A 310 2.42 -10.02 14.50
CA LEU A 310 1.05 -9.47 14.48
C LEU A 310 0.00 -10.59 14.54
N ASN A 311 0.17 -11.63 13.72
CA ASN A 311 -0.72 -12.79 13.73
C ASN A 311 -0.64 -13.56 15.08
N GLY A 312 0.57 -13.74 15.61
CA GLY A 312 0.79 -14.36 16.91
C GLY A 312 0.12 -13.61 18.06
N LEU A 313 0.23 -12.27 18.06
CA LEU A 313 -0.43 -11.42 19.07
C LEU A 313 -1.95 -11.47 18.96
N PHE A 314 -2.50 -11.47 17.74
CA PHE A 314 -3.94 -11.63 17.55
C PHE A 314 -4.42 -12.99 18.11
N MET A 315 -3.73 -14.09 17.79
CA MET A 315 -4.06 -15.43 18.31
C MET A 315 -3.91 -15.50 19.83
N THR A 316 -2.87 -14.88 20.39
CA THR A 316 -2.68 -14.77 21.84
C THR A 316 -3.82 -13.99 22.48
N GLY A 317 -4.21 -12.86 21.91
CA GLY A 317 -5.37 -12.08 22.35
C GLY A 317 -6.65 -12.92 22.33
N LEU A 318 -6.88 -13.67 21.25
CA LEU A 318 -8.04 -14.54 21.11
C LEU A 318 -8.08 -15.64 22.19
N ALA A 319 -6.94 -16.27 22.48
CA ALA A 319 -6.82 -17.28 23.52
C ALA A 319 -7.06 -16.69 24.92
N LEU A 320 -6.44 -15.55 25.23
CA LEU A 320 -6.64 -14.84 26.51
C LEU A 320 -8.08 -14.34 26.66
N GLY A 321 -8.67 -13.81 25.60
CA GLY A 321 -10.06 -13.40 25.57
C GLY A 321 -11.02 -14.55 25.86
N ALA A 322 -10.85 -15.67 25.19
CA ALA A 322 -11.68 -16.86 25.39
C ALA A 322 -11.44 -17.53 26.76
N GLY A 323 -10.17 -17.71 27.13
CA GLY A 323 -9.79 -18.45 28.33
C GLY A 323 -10.01 -17.71 29.65
N LEU A 324 -9.63 -16.43 29.69
CA LEU A 324 -9.67 -15.66 30.95
C LEU A 324 -10.91 -14.77 31.04
N LEU A 325 -11.06 -13.83 30.10
CA LEU A 325 -12.12 -12.84 30.20
C LEU A 325 -13.50 -13.43 29.88
N GLY A 326 -13.59 -14.22 28.83
CA GLY A 326 -14.85 -14.81 28.41
C GLY A 326 -15.40 -15.78 29.45
N GLN A 327 -14.56 -16.59 30.11
CA GLN A 327 -14.98 -17.50 31.18
C GLN A 327 -15.45 -16.71 32.44
N ARG A 328 -14.72 -15.66 32.83
CA ARG A 328 -15.14 -14.79 33.94
C ARG A 328 -16.46 -14.09 33.68
N LEU A 329 -16.63 -13.53 32.49
CA LEU A 329 -17.86 -12.88 32.09
C LEU A 329 -19.04 -13.85 31.96
N ALA A 330 -18.82 -15.06 31.45
CA ALA A 330 -19.82 -16.13 31.37
C ALA A 330 -20.27 -16.63 32.74
N GLY A 331 -19.38 -16.57 33.76
CA GLY A 331 -19.67 -16.87 35.16
C GLY A 331 -20.33 -15.73 35.93
N SER A 332 -20.44 -14.52 35.36
CA SER A 332 -21.03 -13.37 36.01
C SER A 332 -22.56 -13.53 36.21
N ARG A 333 -23.11 -12.76 37.18
CA ARG A 333 -24.57 -12.76 37.45
C ARG A 333 -25.43 -12.30 36.27
N ARG A 334 -24.84 -11.56 35.31
CA ARG A 334 -25.54 -10.98 34.16
C ARG A 334 -24.75 -11.15 32.85
N PRO A 335 -24.56 -12.40 32.36
CA PRO A 335 -23.75 -12.63 31.15
C PRO A 335 -24.34 -11.96 29.88
N GLY A 336 -25.68 -11.78 29.84
CA GLY A 336 -26.36 -11.08 28.75
C GLY A 336 -25.99 -9.59 28.68
N LEU A 337 -25.83 -8.92 29.85
CA LEU A 337 -25.38 -7.53 29.89
C LEU A 337 -23.93 -7.38 29.43
N ALA A 338 -23.05 -8.31 29.82
CA ALA A 338 -21.66 -8.32 29.33
C ALA A 338 -21.58 -8.43 27.81
N LEU A 339 -22.39 -9.29 27.21
CA LEU A 339 -22.49 -9.41 25.75
C LEU A 339 -23.07 -8.16 25.11
N ALA A 340 -24.11 -7.56 25.71
CA ALA A 340 -24.74 -6.34 25.21
C ALA A 340 -23.79 -5.11 25.23
N LEU A 341 -22.82 -5.08 26.15
CA LEU A 341 -21.78 -4.02 26.19
C LEU A 341 -20.59 -4.32 25.26
N LEU A 342 -20.20 -5.58 25.11
CA LEU A 342 -19.10 -5.98 24.25
C LEU A 342 -19.38 -5.66 22.77
N LEU A 343 -20.62 -5.83 22.34
CA LEU A 343 -21.02 -5.68 20.96
C LEU A 343 -20.93 -4.24 20.42
N PRO A 344 -21.52 -3.22 21.09
CA PRO A 344 -21.35 -1.86 20.65
C PRO A 344 -19.86 -1.43 20.72
N LEU A 345 -19.09 -1.95 21.66
CA LEU A 345 -17.67 -1.69 21.73
C LEU A 345 -16.94 -2.20 20.49
N VAL A 346 -17.19 -3.45 20.07
CA VAL A 346 -16.64 -4.01 18.83
C VAL A 346 -17.09 -3.21 17.62
N ALA A 347 -18.37 -2.82 17.56
CA ALA A 347 -18.91 -2.01 16.49
C ALA A 347 -18.25 -0.62 16.41
N VAL A 348 -18.07 0.05 17.53
CA VAL A 348 -17.40 1.36 17.61
C VAL A 348 -15.95 1.24 17.15
N ILE A 349 -15.23 0.21 17.59
CA ILE A 349 -13.84 -0.02 17.15
C ILE A 349 -13.79 -0.26 15.64
N LEU A 350 -14.67 -1.08 15.07
CA LEU A 350 -14.73 -1.32 13.62
C LEU A 350 -14.99 -0.04 12.83
N LEU A 351 -15.93 0.79 13.28
CA LEU A 351 -16.23 2.07 12.65
C LEU A 351 -15.09 3.10 12.81
N ALA A 352 -14.33 3.01 13.90
CA ALA A 352 -13.21 3.88 14.16
C ALA A 352 -11.91 3.46 13.43
N ILE A 353 -11.83 2.23 12.90
CA ILE A 353 -10.62 1.74 12.22
C ILE A 353 -10.11 2.70 11.15
N PRO A 354 -10.91 3.20 10.19
CA PRO A 354 -10.39 4.10 9.15
C PRO A 354 -9.75 5.37 9.74
N ALA A 355 -10.42 6.02 10.69
CA ALA A 355 -9.89 7.22 11.34
C ALA A 355 -8.66 6.92 12.22
N LEU A 356 -8.65 5.77 12.88
CA LEU A 356 -7.50 5.30 13.67
C LEU A 356 -6.28 5.01 12.78
N LEU A 357 -6.48 4.39 11.63
CA LEU A 357 -5.41 4.10 10.67
C LEU A 357 -4.84 5.38 10.06
N GLU A 358 -5.67 6.37 9.79
CA GLU A 358 -5.23 7.67 9.31
C GLU A 358 -4.42 8.41 10.38
N TRP A 359 -4.88 8.41 11.63
CA TRP A 359 -4.14 8.97 12.76
C TRP A 359 -2.80 8.25 12.99
N LEU A 360 -2.77 6.91 12.91
CA LEU A 360 -1.53 6.13 13.00
C LEU A 360 -0.53 6.50 11.90
N GLY A 361 -1.00 6.85 10.71
CA GLY A 361 -0.18 7.33 9.61
C GLY A 361 0.63 8.59 9.94
N GLN A 362 0.14 9.43 10.85
CA GLN A 362 0.78 10.68 11.27
C GLN A 362 1.86 10.47 12.34
N LEU A 363 1.90 9.31 13.00
CA LEU A 363 2.87 9.01 14.05
C LEU A 363 4.26 8.69 13.49
N GLN A 364 5.29 8.87 14.34
CA GLN A 364 6.63 8.36 14.06
C GLN A 364 6.63 6.82 13.97
N GLN A 365 7.64 6.24 13.35
CA GLN A 365 7.67 4.80 13.04
C GLN A 365 7.58 3.91 14.28
N VAL A 366 8.40 4.16 15.30
CA VAL A 366 8.45 3.31 16.50
C VAL A 366 7.13 3.29 17.28
N PRO A 367 6.52 4.43 17.66
CA PRO A 367 5.21 4.40 18.33
C PRO A 367 4.12 3.81 17.42
N ARG A 368 4.20 3.99 16.11
CA ARG A 368 3.26 3.42 15.15
C ARG A 368 3.27 1.89 15.18
N GLU A 369 4.45 1.26 15.16
CA GLU A 369 4.56 -0.20 15.28
C GLU A 369 3.95 -0.72 16.58
N ALA A 370 4.27 -0.09 17.70
CA ALA A 370 3.74 -0.48 19.00
C ALA A 370 2.20 -0.43 19.06
N TRP A 371 1.59 0.59 18.43
CA TRP A 371 0.13 0.69 18.32
C TRP A 371 -0.48 -0.43 17.50
N TYR A 372 0.12 -0.80 16.35
CA TYR A 372 -0.36 -1.93 15.56
C TYR A 372 -0.31 -3.25 16.35
N LEU A 373 0.77 -3.50 17.10
CA LEU A 373 0.90 -4.68 17.95
C LEU A 373 -0.18 -4.71 19.04
N ALA A 374 -0.41 -3.56 19.70
CA ALA A 374 -1.44 -3.42 20.71
C ALA A 374 -2.86 -3.62 20.15
N LEU A 375 -3.15 -3.07 18.96
CA LEU A 375 -4.43 -3.20 18.30
C LEU A 375 -4.71 -4.65 17.87
N CYS A 376 -3.72 -5.37 17.37
CA CYS A 376 -3.87 -6.79 17.02
C CYS A 376 -4.18 -7.63 18.27
N LEU A 377 -3.48 -7.41 19.38
CA LEU A 377 -3.75 -8.08 20.64
C LEU A 377 -5.15 -7.77 21.16
N LEU A 378 -5.55 -6.50 21.16
CA LEU A 378 -6.87 -6.04 21.60
C LEU A 378 -8.00 -6.61 20.73
N ALA A 379 -7.82 -6.59 19.41
CA ALA A 379 -8.77 -7.16 18.46
C ALA A 379 -9.01 -8.65 18.71
N GLY A 380 -7.93 -9.42 18.91
CA GLY A 380 -8.01 -10.82 19.28
C GLY A 380 -8.71 -11.02 20.61
N LEU A 381 -8.36 -10.24 21.64
CA LEU A 381 -8.92 -10.32 22.98
C LEU A 381 -10.45 -10.06 22.97
N LEU A 382 -10.89 -9.01 22.31
CA LEU A 382 -12.32 -8.66 22.18
C LEU A 382 -13.09 -9.77 21.45
N THR A 383 -12.55 -10.28 20.36
CA THR A 383 -13.16 -11.38 19.62
C THR A 383 -13.23 -12.65 20.48
N GLY A 384 -12.13 -12.99 21.16
CA GLY A 384 -12.05 -14.17 22.02
C GLY A 384 -13.08 -14.19 23.13
N THR A 385 -13.37 -13.03 23.75
CA THR A 385 -14.37 -12.95 24.83
C THR A 385 -15.78 -13.35 24.39
N GLY A 386 -16.10 -13.20 23.12
CA GLY A 386 -17.39 -13.56 22.55
C GLY A 386 -17.68 -15.07 22.50
N PHE A 387 -16.64 -15.92 22.47
CA PHE A 387 -16.81 -17.38 22.35
C PHE A 387 -17.43 -18.03 23.59
N PRO A 388 -16.90 -17.89 24.81
CA PRO A 388 -17.43 -18.59 25.99
C PRO A 388 -18.77 -18.05 26.47
N LEU A 389 -19.05 -16.75 26.25
CA LEU A 389 -20.34 -16.13 26.58
C LEU A 389 -21.52 -16.81 25.87
N ARG A 390 -21.26 -17.56 24.82
CA ARG A 390 -22.27 -18.25 24.00
C ARG A 390 -22.32 -19.76 24.19
N SER A 391 -21.20 -20.39 24.51
CA SER A 391 -21.10 -21.86 24.59
C SER A 391 -21.83 -22.43 25.81
N ARG A 392 -21.94 -21.71 26.95
CA ARG A 392 -22.58 -22.19 28.18
C ARG A 392 -24.12 -22.20 28.15
N LYS A 393 -24.76 -21.57 27.16
CA LYS A 393 -26.23 -21.48 27.02
C LYS A 393 -26.79 -22.26 25.83
N ALA A 394 -25.95 -23.01 25.12
CA ALA A 394 -26.36 -23.95 24.07
C ALA A 394 -26.49 -25.39 24.65
#